data_5cc9284850411e120aee80d4a02e22ff
#
_entry.id   5cc9284850411e120aee80d4a02e22ff
#
_cell.length_a   1.000
_cell.length_b   1.000
_cell.length_c   1.000
_cell.angle_alpha   90.00
_cell.angle_beta   90.00
_cell.angle_gamma   90.00
#
_symmetry.space_group_name_H-M   'P 1'
#
loop_
_entity.id
_entity.type
_entity.pdbx_description
1 polymer ?
#
loop_
_entity_poly.entity_id
_entity_poly.type
_entity_poly.pdbx_seq_one_letter_code
_entity_poly.pdbx_strand_id
1 'polypeptide(L)'
;IKIFISPVESVIIGVALYEQFQILKRNWFPILVSTVLGSTFSIIILYILGKVFGLPDDIFHATLPKSVTTAIALDIASKNGWQEALIPMMTVSTGIIGAVIAPVVTKFMKSRVAKGLSMGTASHAVGTAKAIEMGEVEGAMSGLALSLSAISTSFMIPLLLSTILKL
;
A
#
# COMPACT_ATOMS: atom_id res chain seq x y z
N ILE A 1 4.78 11.16 -17.97
CA ILE A 1 5.58 9.91 -18.02
C ILE A 1 4.62 8.81 -17.61
N LYS A 2 4.14 8.00 -18.56
CA LYS A 2 3.38 6.78 -18.23
C LYS A 2 4.36 5.84 -17.54
N ILE A 3 4.26 5.72 -16.21
CA ILE A 3 5.03 4.72 -15.47
C ILE A 3 4.39 3.38 -15.83
N PHE A 4 5.01 2.69 -16.76
CA PHE A 4 4.71 1.29 -17.02
C PHE A 4 5.11 0.52 -15.76
N ILE A 5 4.14 -0.08 -15.08
CA ILE A 5 4.42 -1.31 -14.33
C ILE A 5 5.01 -2.23 -15.39
N SER A 6 6.24 -2.63 -15.22
CA SER A 6 6.90 -3.48 -16.21
C SER A 6 6.00 -4.70 -16.46
N PRO A 7 5.72 -5.07 -17.73
CA PRO A 7 4.96 -6.28 -18.02
C PRO A 7 5.52 -7.50 -17.29
N VAL A 8 6.82 -7.51 -17.05
CA VAL A 8 7.54 -8.55 -16.30
C VAL A 8 7.09 -8.61 -14.84
N GLU A 9 6.97 -7.47 -14.15
CA GLU A 9 6.49 -7.42 -12.76
C GLU A 9 5.05 -7.91 -12.65
N SER A 10 4.19 -7.52 -13.58
CA SER A 10 2.80 -7.99 -13.63
C SER A 10 2.70 -9.50 -13.83
N VAL A 11 3.55 -10.07 -14.69
CA VAL A 11 3.61 -11.52 -14.93
C VAL A 11 4.11 -12.25 -13.68
N ILE A 12 5.17 -11.78 -13.04
CA ILE A 12 5.73 -12.41 -11.82
C ILE A 12 4.67 -12.43 -10.70
N ILE A 13 3.99 -11.32 -10.46
CA ILE A 13 2.91 -11.26 -9.47
C ILE A 13 1.75 -12.19 -9.86
N GLY A 14 1.38 -12.23 -11.14
CA GLY A 14 0.32 -13.09 -11.66
C GLY A 14 0.63 -14.57 -11.48
N VAL A 15 1.86 -15.01 -11.77
CA VAL A 15 2.31 -16.41 -11.56
C VAL A 15 2.27 -16.75 -10.09
N ALA A 16 2.84 -15.91 -9.21
CA ALA A 16 2.83 -16.15 -7.77
C ALA A 16 1.40 -16.24 -7.19
N LEU A 17 0.46 -15.41 -7.68
CA LEU A 17 -0.95 -15.48 -7.30
C LEU A 17 -1.61 -16.78 -7.78
N TYR A 18 -1.31 -17.22 -9.01
CA TYR A 18 -1.85 -18.46 -9.55
C TYR A 18 -1.37 -19.67 -8.76
N GLU A 19 -0.10 -19.76 -8.44
CA GLU A 19 0.48 -20.84 -7.64
C GLU A 19 -0.13 -20.90 -6.23
N GLN A 20 -0.49 -19.75 -5.65
CA GLN A 20 -1.10 -19.67 -4.32
C GLN A 20 -2.64 -19.55 -4.35
N PHE A 21 -3.26 -19.85 -5.49
CA PHE A 21 -4.72 -19.70 -5.70
C PHE A 21 -5.58 -20.42 -4.66
N GLN A 22 -5.15 -21.58 -4.19
CA GLN A 22 -5.86 -22.34 -3.17
C GLN A 22 -5.89 -21.60 -1.82
N ILE A 23 -4.77 -20.97 -1.44
CA ILE A 23 -4.69 -20.17 -0.21
C ILE A 23 -5.55 -18.92 -0.36
N LEU A 24 -5.51 -18.27 -1.52
CA LEU A 24 -6.32 -17.12 -1.85
C LEU A 24 -7.82 -17.45 -1.74
N LYS A 25 -8.26 -18.51 -2.41
CA LYS A 25 -9.67 -18.94 -2.39
C LYS A 25 -10.18 -19.25 -0.99
N ARG A 26 -9.35 -19.87 -0.15
CA ARG A 26 -9.70 -20.20 1.24
C ARG A 26 -9.77 -18.98 2.15
N ASN A 27 -8.97 -17.96 1.89
CA ASN A 27 -8.81 -16.79 2.76
C ASN A 27 -9.27 -15.48 2.11
N TRP A 28 -10.04 -15.50 1.03
CA TRP A 28 -10.40 -14.30 0.27
C TRP A 28 -11.07 -13.21 1.14
N PHE A 29 -11.98 -13.60 2.02
CA PHE A 29 -12.70 -12.65 2.87
C PHE A 29 -11.80 -11.99 3.92
N PRO A 30 -11.02 -12.73 4.74
CA PRO A 30 -10.03 -12.11 5.61
C PRO A 30 -9.02 -11.23 4.87
N ILE A 31 -8.57 -11.62 3.68
CA ILE A 31 -7.63 -10.86 2.87
C ILE A 31 -8.24 -9.52 2.47
N LEU A 32 -9.45 -9.56 1.90
CA LEU A 32 -10.15 -8.35 1.48
C LEU A 32 -10.39 -7.39 2.66
N VAL A 33 -10.98 -7.91 3.73
CA VAL A 33 -11.32 -7.11 4.92
C VAL A 33 -10.07 -6.51 5.57
N SER A 34 -9.03 -7.31 5.80
CA SER A 34 -7.81 -6.83 6.44
C SER A 34 -7.07 -5.78 5.60
N THR A 35 -7.05 -5.94 4.28
CA THR A 35 -6.39 -4.98 3.39
C THR A 35 -7.17 -3.66 3.32
N VAL A 36 -8.49 -3.71 3.17
CA VAL A 36 -9.34 -2.50 3.16
C VAL A 36 -9.27 -1.76 4.49
N LEU A 37 -9.42 -2.48 5.61
CA LEU A 37 -9.31 -1.88 6.94
C LEU A 37 -7.91 -1.33 7.21
N GLY A 38 -6.86 -2.05 6.83
CA GLY A 38 -5.48 -1.62 7.00
C GLY A 38 -5.17 -0.35 6.21
N SER A 39 -5.59 -0.28 4.95
CA SER A 39 -5.44 0.92 4.11
C SER A 39 -6.21 2.11 4.68
N THR A 40 -7.46 1.90 5.06
CA THR A 40 -8.31 2.95 5.65
C THR A 40 -7.73 3.47 6.97
N PHE A 41 -7.30 2.57 7.85
CA PHE A 41 -6.68 2.91 9.11
C PHE A 41 -5.37 3.69 8.93
N SER A 42 -4.55 3.29 7.95
CA SER A 42 -3.33 4.03 7.60
C SER A 42 -3.63 5.48 7.21
N ILE A 43 -4.63 5.70 6.35
CA ILE A 43 -5.02 7.06 5.92
C ILE A 43 -5.55 7.88 7.11
N ILE A 44 -6.40 7.30 7.94
CA ILE A 44 -6.96 7.97 9.13
C ILE A 44 -5.84 8.38 10.11
N ILE A 45 -4.90 7.48 10.39
CA ILE A 45 -3.76 7.81 11.26
C ILE A 45 -2.92 8.94 10.67
N LEU A 46 -2.63 8.88 9.37
CA LEU A 46 -1.87 9.94 8.71
C LEU A 46 -2.60 11.28 8.75
N TYR A 47 -3.92 11.26 8.57
CA TYR A 47 -4.75 12.45 8.72
C TYR A 47 -4.63 13.05 10.14
N ILE A 48 -4.79 12.22 11.16
CA ILE A 48 -4.71 12.66 12.56
C ILE A 48 -3.30 13.20 12.87
N LEU A 49 -2.25 12.45 12.52
CA LEU A 49 -0.87 12.85 12.76
C LEU A 49 -0.51 14.14 12.01
N GLY A 50 -0.94 14.27 10.76
CA GLY A 50 -0.71 15.48 9.98
C GLY A 50 -1.32 16.72 10.62
N LYS A 51 -2.53 16.59 11.16
CA LYS A 51 -3.19 17.69 11.91
C LYS A 51 -2.53 17.96 13.25
N VAL A 52 -2.17 16.93 14.00
CA VAL A 52 -1.52 17.07 15.33
C VAL A 52 -0.15 17.74 15.21
N PHE A 53 0.64 17.35 14.18
CA PHE A 53 1.95 17.93 13.95
C PHE A 53 1.93 19.25 13.15
N GLY A 54 0.76 19.69 12.70
CA GLY A 54 0.63 20.94 11.94
C GLY A 54 1.42 20.90 10.64
N LEU A 55 1.39 19.78 9.92
CA LEU A 55 2.12 19.64 8.66
C LEU A 55 1.62 20.67 7.63
N PRO A 56 2.52 21.31 6.86
CA PRO A 56 2.13 22.11 5.71
C PRO A 56 1.27 21.29 4.74
N ASP A 57 0.28 21.92 4.13
CA ASP A 57 -0.72 21.23 3.30
C ASP A 57 -0.10 20.39 2.18
N ASP A 58 0.94 20.89 1.53
CA ASP A 58 1.65 20.15 0.47
C ASP A 58 2.26 18.83 0.98
N ILE A 59 2.90 18.86 2.15
CA ILE A 59 3.49 17.67 2.78
C ILE A 59 2.39 16.75 3.28
N PHE A 60 1.37 17.31 3.91
CA PHE A 60 0.23 16.56 4.43
C PHE A 60 -0.46 15.77 3.32
N HIS A 61 -0.83 16.41 2.21
CA HIS A 61 -1.48 15.77 1.08
C HIS A 61 -0.58 14.68 0.44
N ALA A 62 0.72 14.92 0.34
CA ALA A 62 1.66 13.93 -0.19
C ALA A 62 1.80 12.67 0.69
N THR A 63 1.52 12.77 2.00
CA THR A 63 1.59 11.62 2.91
C THR A 63 0.38 10.69 2.80
N LEU A 64 -0.78 11.17 2.40
CA LEU A 64 -2.02 10.39 2.39
C LEU A 64 -1.93 9.14 1.49
N PRO A 65 -1.46 9.21 0.23
CA PRO A 65 -1.35 8.06 -0.64
C PRO A 65 0.01 7.32 -0.51
N LYS A 66 0.81 7.56 0.53
CA LYS A 66 2.18 7.04 0.64
C LYS A 66 2.30 5.50 0.64
N SER A 67 1.23 4.79 0.99
CA SER A 67 1.23 3.33 1.13
C SER A 67 0.87 2.59 -0.16
N VAL A 68 0.57 3.30 -1.24
CA VAL A 68 0.36 2.71 -2.57
C VAL A 68 1.55 2.94 -3.49
N THR A 69 1.53 2.37 -4.70
CA THR A 69 2.60 2.59 -5.66
C THR A 69 2.68 4.06 -6.06
N THR A 70 3.91 4.54 -6.37
CA THR A 70 4.13 5.92 -6.79
C THR A 70 3.24 6.34 -7.97
N ALA A 71 2.99 5.44 -8.92
CA ALA A 71 2.12 5.70 -10.06
C ALA A 71 0.68 6.03 -9.65
N ILE A 72 0.12 5.24 -8.72
CA ILE A 72 -1.24 5.44 -8.22
C ILE A 72 -1.31 6.67 -7.32
N ALA A 73 -0.28 6.89 -6.49
CA ALA A 73 -0.21 8.08 -5.65
C ALA A 73 -0.14 9.38 -6.47
N LEU A 74 0.60 9.37 -7.60
CA LEU A 74 0.64 10.49 -8.54
C LEU A 74 -0.71 10.72 -9.23
N ASP A 75 -1.41 9.67 -9.65
CA ASP A 75 -2.75 9.78 -10.24
C ASP A 75 -3.76 10.39 -9.24
N ILE A 76 -3.70 9.97 -7.98
CA ILE A 76 -4.52 10.56 -6.91
C ILE A 76 -4.17 12.04 -6.70
N ALA A 77 -2.88 12.38 -6.63
CA ALA A 77 -2.41 13.76 -6.44
C ALA A 77 -2.86 14.66 -7.59
N SER A 78 -2.66 14.22 -8.83
CA SER A 78 -3.07 14.95 -10.04
C SER A 78 -4.55 15.25 -10.08
N LYS A 79 -5.39 14.27 -9.73
CA LYS A 79 -6.86 14.42 -9.69
C LYS A 79 -7.34 15.38 -8.61
N ASN A 80 -6.57 15.55 -7.53
CA ASN A 80 -6.92 16.44 -6.41
C ASN A 80 -6.16 17.78 -6.46
N GLY A 81 -5.35 18.05 -7.49
CA GLY A 81 -4.57 19.27 -7.62
C GLY A 81 -3.45 19.41 -6.60
N TRP A 82 -2.93 18.30 -6.06
CA TRP A 82 -1.85 18.29 -5.09
C TRP A 82 -0.47 18.38 -5.75
N GLN A 83 0.54 18.82 -4.99
CA GLN A 83 1.90 18.94 -5.48
C GLN A 83 2.53 17.56 -5.72
N GLU A 84 2.65 17.18 -7.00
CA GLU A 84 3.15 15.87 -7.41
C GLU A 84 4.62 15.63 -7.06
N ALA A 85 5.44 16.68 -6.96
CA ALA A 85 6.88 16.58 -6.74
C ALA A 85 7.25 15.84 -5.43
N LEU A 86 6.42 15.93 -4.39
CA LEU A 86 6.66 15.30 -3.08
C LEU A 86 6.24 13.83 -3.04
N ILE A 87 5.36 13.40 -3.95
CA ILE A 87 4.78 12.04 -3.94
C ILE A 87 5.85 10.94 -4.05
N PRO A 88 6.79 10.98 -5.02
CA PRO A 88 7.82 9.94 -5.10
C PRO A 88 8.67 9.84 -3.83
N MET A 89 8.99 10.99 -3.22
CA MET A 89 9.76 11.01 -1.98
C MET A 89 9.02 10.28 -0.84
N MET A 90 7.73 10.55 -0.67
CA MET A 90 6.92 9.93 0.38
C MET A 90 6.70 8.44 0.15
N THR A 91 6.38 8.05 -1.08
CA THR A 91 6.15 6.63 -1.41
C THR A 91 7.44 5.82 -1.31
N VAL A 92 8.53 6.27 -1.94
CA VAL A 92 9.82 5.55 -1.92
C VAL A 92 10.36 5.40 -0.50
N SER A 93 10.36 6.49 0.29
CA SER A 93 10.79 6.45 1.70
C SER A 93 9.96 5.45 2.51
N THR A 94 8.63 5.44 2.33
CA THR A 94 7.75 4.47 3.01
C THR A 94 8.08 3.03 2.64
N GLY A 95 8.33 2.77 1.35
CA GLY A 95 8.71 1.45 0.88
C GLY A 95 10.03 0.96 1.46
N ILE A 96 11.06 1.81 1.44
CA ILE A 96 12.39 1.48 1.97
C ILE A 96 12.33 1.24 3.49
N ILE A 97 11.72 2.14 4.24
CA ILE A 97 11.57 2.02 5.69
C ILE A 97 10.81 0.73 6.03
N GLY A 98 9.72 0.46 5.32
CA GLY A 98 8.92 -0.75 5.53
C GLY A 98 9.72 -2.02 5.23
N ALA A 99 10.47 -2.08 4.15
CA ALA A 99 11.29 -3.24 3.81
C ALA A 99 12.41 -3.50 4.83
N VAL A 100 13.03 -2.44 5.36
CA VAL A 100 14.06 -2.54 6.39
C VAL A 100 13.51 -3.02 7.73
N ILE A 101 12.32 -2.52 8.13
CA ILE A 101 11.68 -2.87 9.41
C ILE A 101 10.96 -4.22 9.34
N ALA A 102 10.55 -4.66 8.15
CA ALA A 102 9.76 -5.86 7.93
C ALA A 102 10.25 -7.11 8.67
N PRO A 103 11.53 -7.51 8.62
CA PRO A 103 12.01 -8.70 9.31
C PRO A 103 11.81 -8.65 10.83
N VAL A 104 11.88 -7.44 11.41
CA VAL A 104 11.69 -7.23 12.85
C VAL A 104 10.21 -7.33 13.21
N VAL A 105 9.34 -6.62 12.50
CA VAL A 105 7.89 -6.59 12.78
C VAL A 105 7.25 -7.93 12.48
N THR A 106 7.58 -8.54 11.35
CA THR A 106 6.97 -9.81 10.94
C THR A 106 7.44 -11.02 11.76
N LYS A 107 8.54 -10.90 12.49
CA LYS A 107 9.02 -11.94 13.42
C LYS A 107 7.94 -12.33 14.46
N PHE A 108 7.16 -11.37 14.89
CA PHE A 108 6.09 -11.58 15.87
C PHE A 108 4.81 -12.17 15.27
N MET A 109 4.71 -12.23 13.94
CA MET A 109 3.55 -12.78 13.24
C MET A 109 3.74 -14.27 12.96
N LYS A 110 2.76 -15.09 13.33
CA LYS A 110 2.80 -16.55 13.09
C LYS A 110 2.33 -16.93 11.68
N SER A 111 1.38 -16.18 11.13
CA SER A 111 0.76 -16.48 9.83
C SER A 111 1.60 -15.91 8.67
N ARG A 112 2.00 -16.76 7.72
CA ARG A 112 2.68 -16.36 6.49
C ARG A 112 1.80 -15.44 5.63
N VAL A 113 0.50 -15.74 5.57
CA VAL A 113 -0.50 -14.89 4.89
C VAL A 113 -0.52 -13.48 5.49
N ALA A 114 -0.59 -13.37 6.84
CA ALA A 114 -0.60 -12.07 7.51
C ALA A 114 0.69 -11.27 7.27
N LYS A 115 1.85 -11.94 7.24
CA LYS A 115 3.14 -11.30 6.91
C LYS A 115 3.08 -10.66 5.52
N GLY A 116 2.67 -11.43 4.51
CA GLY A 116 2.54 -10.93 3.14
C GLY A 116 1.57 -9.76 3.04
N LEU A 117 0.36 -9.91 3.60
CA LEU A 117 -0.66 -8.86 3.57
C LEU A 117 -0.16 -7.56 4.21
N SER A 118 0.51 -7.63 5.35
CA SER A 118 1.05 -6.45 6.03
C SER A 118 2.10 -5.71 5.18
N MET A 119 2.96 -6.48 4.50
CA MET A 119 4.00 -5.91 3.64
C MET A 119 3.43 -5.18 2.43
N GLY A 120 2.49 -5.82 1.70
CA GLY A 120 1.87 -5.22 0.53
C GLY A 120 1.00 -4.01 0.86
N THR A 121 0.29 -4.06 2.00
CA THR A 121 -0.58 -2.95 2.44
C THR A 121 0.21 -1.74 2.96
N ALA A 122 1.32 -1.97 3.68
CA ALA A 122 2.08 -0.90 4.32
C ALA A 122 3.19 -0.32 3.44
N SER A 123 3.82 -1.13 2.60
CA SER A 123 5.09 -0.81 1.94
C SER A 123 5.10 -1.05 0.43
N HIS A 124 3.92 -1.20 -0.16
CA HIS A 124 3.67 -1.34 -1.60
C HIS A 124 4.68 -2.25 -2.34
N ALA A 125 5.19 -1.84 -3.52
CA ALA A 125 6.05 -2.66 -4.36
C ALA A 125 7.39 -3.03 -3.69
N VAL A 126 8.01 -2.10 -2.95
CA VAL A 126 9.28 -2.37 -2.25
C VAL A 126 9.07 -3.37 -1.12
N GLY A 127 7.98 -3.25 -0.36
CA GLY A 127 7.58 -4.25 0.63
C GLY A 127 7.28 -5.60 0.00
N THR A 128 6.64 -5.61 -1.18
CA THR A 128 6.36 -6.85 -1.91
C THR A 128 7.65 -7.53 -2.37
N ALA A 129 8.62 -6.80 -2.88
CA ALA A 129 9.94 -7.35 -3.21
C ALA A 129 10.57 -8.03 -1.99
N LYS A 130 10.51 -7.39 -0.82
CA LYS A 130 11.00 -8.01 0.42
C LYS A 130 10.17 -9.21 0.86
N ALA A 131 8.87 -9.20 0.66
CA ALA A 131 8.01 -10.34 0.98
C ALA A 131 8.31 -11.57 0.09
N ILE A 132 8.67 -11.37 -1.19
CA ILE A 132 9.11 -12.44 -2.09
C ILE A 132 10.39 -13.11 -1.55
N GLU A 133 11.35 -12.35 -1.06
CA GLU A 133 12.55 -12.90 -0.41
C GLU A 133 12.24 -13.70 0.86
N MET A 134 11.14 -13.37 1.56
CA MET A 134 10.71 -14.07 2.78
C MET A 134 10.04 -15.41 2.48
N GLY A 135 9.40 -15.56 1.30
CA GLY A 135 8.80 -16.79 0.83
C GLY A 135 7.69 -16.58 -0.19
N GLU A 136 7.34 -17.65 -0.90
CA GLU A 136 6.35 -17.64 -1.99
C GLU A 136 4.95 -17.19 -1.51
N VAL A 137 4.50 -17.68 -0.36
CA VAL A 137 3.19 -17.31 0.22
C VAL A 137 3.19 -15.84 0.62
N GLU A 138 4.24 -15.38 1.28
CA GLU A 138 4.43 -14.00 1.69
C GLU A 138 4.43 -13.07 0.47
N GLY A 139 5.17 -13.42 -0.58
CA GLY A 139 5.24 -12.68 -1.84
C GLY A 139 3.91 -12.58 -2.55
N ALA A 140 3.22 -13.71 -2.75
CA ALA A 140 1.91 -13.76 -3.41
C ALA A 140 0.86 -12.95 -2.65
N MET A 141 0.79 -13.11 -1.34
CA MET A 141 -0.17 -12.35 -0.50
C MET A 141 0.15 -10.86 -0.47
N SER A 142 1.44 -10.49 -0.52
CA SER A 142 1.86 -9.09 -0.60
C SER A 142 1.47 -8.44 -1.93
N GLY A 143 1.67 -9.13 -3.05
CA GLY A 143 1.24 -8.65 -4.38
C GLY A 143 -0.27 -8.44 -4.47
N LEU A 144 -1.05 -9.37 -3.89
CA LEU A 144 -2.49 -9.22 -3.81
C LEU A 144 -2.90 -8.03 -2.94
N ALA A 145 -2.31 -7.90 -1.75
CA ALA A 145 -2.58 -6.78 -0.84
C ALA A 145 -2.21 -5.43 -1.45
N LEU A 146 -1.09 -5.35 -2.18
CA LEU A 146 -0.69 -4.18 -2.95
C LEU A 146 -1.80 -3.73 -3.92
N SER A 147 -2.35 -4.66 -4.70
CA SER A 147 -3.42 -4.36 -5.67
C SER A 147 -4.73 -3.93 -4.98
N LEU A 148 -5.13 -4.63 -3.93
CA LEU A 148 -6.34 -4.31 -3.17
C LEU A 148 -6.21 -2.98 -2.40
N SER A 149 -5.05 -2.69 -1.81
CA SER A 149 -4.83 -1.42 -1.12
C SER A 149 -4.80 -0.24 -2.09
N ALA A 150 -4.30 -0.44 -3.31
CA ALA A 150 -4.35 0.55 -4.36
C ALA A 150 -5.80 0.94 -4.71
N ILE A 151 -6.66 -0.05 -4.94
CA ILE A 151 -8.09 0.16 -5.20
C ILE A 151 -8.74 0.83 -3.99
N SER A 152 -8.54 0.27 -2.79
CA SER A 152 -9.11 0.81 -1.56
C SER A 152 -8.72 2.27 -1.33
N THR A 153 -7.45 2.61 -1.45
CA THR A 153 -6.94 3.97 -1.25
C THR A 153 -7.49 4.96 -2.28
N SER A 154 -7.62 4.54 -3.54
CA SER A 154 -8.19 5.37 -4.60
C SER A 154 -9.65 5.76 -4.34
N PHE A 155 -10.42 4.92 -3.64
CA PHE A 155 -11.79 5.24 -3.23
C PHE A 155 -11.84 5.97 -1.88
N MET A 156 -11.01 5.55 -0.92
CA MET A 156 -11.05 6.09 0.44
C MET A 156 -10.57 7.53 0.53
N ILE A 157 -9.54 7.93 -0.23
CA ILE A 157 -9.03 9.31 -0.18
C ILE A 157 -10.09 10.30 -0.60
N PRO A 158 -10.75 10.23 -1.77
CA PRO A 158 -11.82 11.14 -2.14
C PRO A 158 -12.98 11.14 -1.16
N LEU A 159 -13.37 9.95 -0.65
CA LEU A 159 -14.44 9.82 0.33
C LEU A 159 -14.11 10.54 1.65
N LEU A 160 -12.90 10.39 2.15
CA LEU A 160 -12.44 11.04 3.37
C LEU A 160 -12.33 12.57 3.16
N LEU A 161 -11.82 13.02 2.02
CA LEU A 161 -11.75 14.43 1.68
C LEU A 161 -13.14 15.07 1.65
N SER A 162 -14.10 14.44 1.01
CA SER A 162 -15.47 14.95 0.91
C SER A 162 -16.24 14.95 2.24
N THR A 163 -15.93 13.98 3.13
CA THR A 163 -16.68 13.77 4.38
C THR A 163 -16.06 14.51 5.57
N ILE A 164 -14.73 14.51 5.67
CA ILE A 164 -14.01 15.01 6.86
C ILE A 164 -13.43 16.40 6.59
N LEU A 165 -12.95 16.66 5.40
CA LEU A 165 -12.28 17.92 5.08
C LEU A 165 -13.24 19.01 4.61
N LYS A 166 -14.46 18.68 4.13
CA LYS A 166 -15.41 19.67 3.57
C LYS A 166 -14.70 20.80 2.80
N LEU A 167 -13.71 20.40 2.01
CA LEU A 167 -12.96 21.27 1.11
C LEU A 167 -13.54 21.18 -0.29
#